data_656d6e3ea2584278c9bf55147cf30793
#
_entry.id   656d6e3ea2584278c9bf55147cf30793
#
_cell.length_a   1.000
_cell.length_b   1.000
_cell.length_c   1.000
_cell.angle_alpha   90.00
_cell.angle_beta   90.00
_cell.angle_gamma   90.00
#
_symmetry.space_group_name_H-M   'P 1'
#
loop_
_entity.id
_entity.type
_entity.pdbx_description
1 polymer ?
#
loop_
_entity_poly.entity_id
_entity_poly.type
_entity_poly.pdbx_seq_one_letter_code
_entity_poly.pdbx_strand_id
1 'polypeptide(L)'
;MTDKAISLQAAQQVEAAIERVGTRKMILVTHIVTHPAFVVPTPHRIFDFFNAYIGTKDFNYIYDSYNIQYSIMGHVHFRKTLTEKSVHYLCPCLGYQRQWRTDNISQEINHALMDFTI
;
A
#
# COMPACT_ATOMS: atom_id res chain seq x y z
N MET A 1 2.88 12.37 -21.58
CA MET A 1 3.10 11.04 -20.96
C MET A 1 1.78 10.57 -20.33
N THR A 2 1.40 9.33 -20.54
CA THR A 2 0.18 8.77 -19.98
C THR A 2 0.37 8.38 -18.50
N ASP A 3 -0.72 8.33 -17.74
CA ASP A 3 -0.69 7.89 -16.31
C ASP A 3 -0.09 6.49 -16.18
N LYS A 4 -0.40 5.61 -17.13
CA LYS A 4 0.18 4.25 -17.18
C LYS A 4 1.71 4.30 -17.36
N ALA A 5 2.23 5.18 -18.19
CA ALA A 5 3.67 5.31 -18.40
C ALA A 5 4.36 5.88 -17.15
N ILE A 6 3.73 6.83 -16.46
CA ILE A 6 4.23 7.39 -15.21
C ILE A 6 4.28 6.32 -14.12
N SER A 7 3.23 5.52 -13.98
CA SER A 7 3.16 4.44 -12.99
C SER A 7 4.26 3.39 -13.22
N LEU A 8 4.44 2.97 -14.48
CA LEU A 8 5.49 2.02 -14.83
C LEU A 8 6.89 2.59 -14.59
N GLN A 9 7.10 3.86 -14.93
CA GLN A 9 8.37 4.54 -14.65
C GLN A 9 8.67 4.60 -13.15
N ALA A 10 7.67 4.89 -12.33
CA ALA A 10 7.82 4.88 -10.88
C ALA A 10 8.22 3.49 -10.34
N ALA A 11 7.58 2.43 -10.82
CA ALA A 11 7.94 1.05 -10.46
C ALA A 11 9.40 0.73 -10.87
N GLN A 12 9.82 1.12 -12.07
CA GLN A 12 11.20 0.93 -12.53
C GLN A 12 12.24 1.70 -11.70
N GLN A 13 11.91 2.90 -11.23
CA GLN A 13 12.79 3.68 -10.35
C GLN A 13 12.93 3.00 -8.97
N VAL A 14 11.85 2.45 -8.43
CA VAL A 14 11.87 1.68 -7.19
C VAL A 14 12.69 0.41 -7.38
N GLU A 15 12.49 -0.32 -8.47
CA GLU A 15 13.27 -1.52 -8.78
C GLU A 15 14.77 -1.22 -8.85
N ALA A 16 15.19 -0.17 -9.54
CA ALA A 16 16.59 0.25 -9.61
C ALA A 16 17.17 0.59 -8.23
N ALA A 17 16.37 1.13 -7.31
CA ALA A 17 16.79 1.35 -5.93
C ALA A 17 16.93 0.02 -5.15
N ILE A 18 16.01 -0.90 -5.35
CA ILE A 18 16.02 -2.23 -4.74
C ILE A 18 17.25 -3.04 -5.17
N GLU A 19 17.60 -3.00 -6.44
CA GLU A 19 18.77 -3.71 -6.97
C GLU A 19 20.08 -3.25 -6.29
N ARG A 20 20.17 -1.98 -5.93
CA ARG A 20 21.32 -1.46 -5.15
C ARG A 20 21.39 -1.97 -3.71
N VAL A 21 20.26 -2.36 -3.14
CA VAL A 21 20.19 -2.92 -1.77
C VAL A 21 20.62 -4.39 -1.73
N GLY A 22 20.45 -5.10 -2.84
CA GLY A 22 20.80 -6.51 -2.98
C GLY A 22 19.79 -7.45 -2.32
N THR A 23 20.28 -8.46 -1.57
CA THR A 23 19.45 -9.51 -0.97
C THR A 23 18.96 -9.20 0.45
N ARG A 24 19.15 -7.98 0.93
CA ARG A 24 18.69 -7.58 2.26
C ARG A 24 17.17 -7.63 2.36
N LYS A 25 16.69 -7.85 3.56
CA LYS A 25 15.27 -7.67 3.87
C LYS A 25 14.87 -6.20 3.66
N MET A 26 13.75 -5.98 3.02
CA MET A 26 13.31 -4.62 2.67
C MET A 26 11.89 -4.35 3.15
N ILE A 27 11.67 -3.08 3.48
CA ILE A 27 10.35 -2.51 3.71
C ILE A 27 10.08 -1.55 2.56
N LEU A 28 9.02 -1.81 1.80
CA LEU A 28 8.56 -0.89 0.77
C LEU A 28 7.45 0.00 1.33
N VAL A 29 7.65 1.30 1.27
CA VAL A 29 6.65 2.28 1.71
C VAL A 29 6.18 3.09 0.52
N THR A 30 4.87 3.08 0.27
CA THR A 30 4.24 3.83 -0.82
C THR A 30 3.07 4.63 -0.30
N HIS A 31 2.78 5.79 -0.91
CA HIS A 31 1.55 6.51 -0.60
C HIS A 31 0.33 5.80 -1.21
N ILE A 32 0.43 5.42 -2.47
CA ILE A 32 -0.64 4.71 -3.18
C ILE A 32 -0.67 3.23 -2.82
N VAL A 33 -1.78 2.59 -3.14
CA VAL A 33 -1.96 1.15 -2.96
C VAL A 33 -1.26 0.38 -4.09
N THR A 34 -0.49 -0.61 -3.72
CA THR A 34 0.28 -1.47 -4.66
C THR A 34 -0.19 -2.93 -4.65
N HIS A 35 -1.30 -3.22 -3.99
CA HIS A 35 -1.91 -4.55 -3.95
C HIS A 35 -3.42 -4.46 -4.16
N PRO A 36 -4.03 -5.28 -5.04
CA PRO A 36 -5.45 -5.17 -5.41
C PRO A 36 -6.43 -5.40 -4.25
N ALA A 37 -6.03 -6.12 -3.21
CA ALA A 37 -6.88 -6.33 -2.03
C ALA A 37 -7.13 -5.05 -1.20
N PHE A 38 -6.39 -3.96 -1.48
CA PHE A 38 -6.47 -2.69 -0.75
C PHE A 38 -7.21 -1.60 -1.52
N VAL A 39 -7.67 -1.85 -2.73
CA VAL A 39 -8.59 -0.95 -3.43
C VAL A 39 -10.04 -1.18 -2.97
N VAL A 40 -10.92 -0.24 -3.28
CA VAL A 40 -12.35 -0.44 -3.02
C VAL A 40 -12.86 -1.60 -3.85
N PRO A 41 -13.55 -2.59 -3.26
CA PRO A 41 -14.06 -3.75 -3.99
C PRO A 41 -14.92 -3.36 -5.19
N THR A 42 -14.68 -4.01 -6.32
CA THR A 42 -15.43 -3.83 -7.57
C THR A 42 -16.47 -4.96 -7.73
N PRO A 43 -17.62 -4.70 -8.39
CA PRO A 43 -18.04 -3.41 -8.96
C PRO A 43 -18.52 -2.43 -7.90
N HIS A 44 -18.14 -1.16 -8.00
CA HIS A 44 -18.59 -0.10 -7.10
C HIS A 44 -19.04 1.12 -7.92
N ARG A 45 -20.25 1.60 -7.67
CA ARG A 45 -20.92 2.64 -8.49
C ARG A 45 -20.11 3.93 -8.68
N ILE A 46 -19.31 4.30 -7.70
CA ILE A 46 -18.52 5.55 -7.71
C ILE A 46 -17.03 5.24 -7.80
N PHE A 47 -16.55 4.27 -7.02
CA PHE A 47 -15.11 4.03 -6.84
C PHE A 47 -14.45 3.23 -7.97
N ASP A 48 -15.20 2.61 -8.87
CA ASP A 48 -14.59 1.93 -10.02
C ASP A 48 -13.76 2.90 -10.88
N PHE A 49 -14.25 4.14 -11.03
CA PHE A 49 -13.49 5.20 -11.68
C PHE A 49 -12.28 5.64 -10.85
N PHE A 50 -12.46 5.88 -9.55
CA PHE A 50 -11.40 6.38 -8.66
C PHE A 50 -10.32 5.33 -8.36
N ASN A 51 -10.61 4.04 -8.41
CA ASN A 51 -9.64 2.98 -8.19
C ASN A 51 -8.44 3.08 -9.15
N ALA A 52 -8.62 3.63 -10.34
CA ALA A 52 -7.54 3.88 -11.28
C ALA A 52 -6.48 4.87 -10.74
N TYR A 53 -6.87 5.73 -9.79
CA TYR A 53 -6.00 6.72 -9.15
C TYR A 53 -5.61 6.35 -7.72
N ILE A 54 -6.24 5.33 -7.15
CA ILE A 54 -5.98 4.85 -5.78
C ILE A 54 -4.76 3.95 -5.74
N GLY A 55 -4.58 3.11 -6.76
CA GLY A 55 -3.52 2.11 -6.75
C GLY A 55 -3.05 1.69 -8.13
N THR A 56 -2.04 0.85 -8.14
CA THR A 56 -1.44 0.30 -9.36
C THR A 56 -1.07 -1.16 -9.20
N LYS A 57 -1.08 -1.91 -10.30
CA LYS A 57 -0.58 -3.28 -10.39
C LYS A 57 0.87 -3.36 -10.87
N ASP A 58 1.46 -2.22 -11.25
CA ASP A 58 2.79 -2.19 -11.87
C ASP A 58 3.91 -2.60 -10.90
N PHE A 59 3.60 -2.71 -9.60
CA PHE A 59 4.51 -3.20 -8.57
C PHE A 59 4.45 -4.71 -8.33
N ASN A 60 3.52 -5.45 -8.94
CA ASN A 60 3.33 -6.87 -8.65
C ASN A 60 4.61 -7.68 -8.86
N TYR A 61 5.35 -7.43 -9.94
CA TYR A 61 6.60 -8.14 -10.24
C TYR A 61 7.71 -7.87 -9.20
N ILE A 62 7.70 -6.71 -8.55
CA ILE A 62 8.66 -6.35 -7.51
C ILE A 62 8.48 -7.27 -6.30
N TYR A 63 7.26 -7.51 -5.88
CA TYR A 63 6.96 -8.42 -4.76
C TYR A 63 7.30 -9.87 -5.08
N ASP A 64 7.17 -10.28 -6.34
CA ASP A 64 7.50 -11.63 -6.77
C ASP A 64 9.01 -11.85 -6.96
N SER A 65 9.79 -10.80 -7.23
CA SER A 65 11.19 -10.89 -7.63
C SER A 65 12.19 -10.53 -6.54
N TYR A 66 11.79 -9.76 -5.53
CA TYR A 66 12.69 -9.20 -4.53
C TYR A 66 12.27 -9.54 -3.11
N ASN A 67 13.20 -9.40 -2.15
CA ASN A 67 12.99 -9.75 -0.74
C ASN A 67 12.28 -8.63 0.03
N ILE A 68 11.05 -8.31 -0.37
CA ILE A 68 10.18 -7.37 0.33
C ILE A 68 9.48 -8.13 1.48
N GLN A 69 9.78 -7.76 2.73
CA GLN A 69 9.10 -8.34 3.88
C GLN A 69 7.82 -7.62 4.26
N TYR A 70 7.85 -6.31 4.20
CA TYR A 70 6.70 -5.47 4.53
C TYR A 70 6.44 -4.48 3.41
N SER A 71 5.16 -4.30 3.08
CA SER A 71 4.68 -3.24 2.21
C SER A 71 3.70 -2.38 2.98
N ILE A 72 4.06 -1.12 3.22
CA ILE A 72 3.25 -0.17 3.96
C ILE A 72 2.64 0.81 2.95
N MET A 73 1.33 0.89 2.95
CA MET A 73 0.55 1.67 1.98
C MET A 73 -0.35 2.66 2.69
N GLY A 74 -0.73 3.73 1.99
CA GLY A 74 -1.67 4.73 2.46
C GLY A 74 -2.75 5.02 1.43
N HIS A 75 -3.18 6.27 1.35
CA HIS A 75 -4.15 6.83 0.42
C HIS A 75 -5.59 6.35 0.63
N VAL A 76 -5.83 5.07 0.82
CA VAL A 76 -7.14 4.54 1.20
C VAL A 76 -7.40 4.75 2.68
N HIS A 77 -8.63 5.17 3.04
CA HIS A 77 -8.96 5.55 4.41
C HIS A 77 -9.61 4.40 5.19
N PHE A 78 -9.07 3.21 5.07
CA PHE A 78 -9.43 2.07 5.90
C PHE A 78 -8.18 1.30 6.33
N ARG A 79 -8.23 0.75 7.53
CA ARG A 79 -7.16 -0.06 8.08
C ARG A 79 -7.29 -1.50 7.61
N LYS A 80 -6.21 -2.05 7.08
CA LYS A 80 -6.19 -3.44 6.61
C LYS A 80 -4.78 -4.00 6.69
N THR A 81 -4.71 -5.29 6.99
CA THR A 81 -3.50 -6.09 6.88
C THR A 81 -3.78 -7.33 6.04
N LEU A 82 -2.77 -7.79 5.33
CA LEU A 82 -2.80 -9.01 4.54
C LEU A 82 -1.41 -9.61 4.51
N THR A 83 -1.29 -10.93 4.61
CA THR A 83 -0.04 -11.63 4.35
C THR A 83 -0.24 -12.53 3.14
N GLU A 84 0.59 -12.38 2.13
CA GLU A 84 0.56 -13.16 0.91
C GLU A 84 1.97 -13.39 0.40
N LYS A 85 2.31 -14.65 0.04
CA LYS A 85 3.63 -15.02 -0.47
C LYS A 85 4.81 -14.49 0.38
N SER A 86 4.68 -14.57 1.69
CA SER A 86 5.66 -14.07 2.67
C SER A 86 5.83 -12.55 2.74
N VAL A 87 5.01 -11.78 2.05
CA VAL A 87 4.96 -10.32 2.17
C VAL A 87 3.83 -9.93 3.12
N HIS A 88 4.14 -9.07 4.08
CA HIS A 88 3.15 -8.48 4.98
C HIS A 88 2.74 -7.11 4.45
N TYR A 89 1.50 -7.01 3.97
CA TYR A 89 0.92 -5.76 3.47
C TYR A 89 0.16 -5.06 4.60
N LEU A 90 0.47 -3.80 4.85
CA LEU A 90 -0.08 -3.00 5.93
C LEU A 90 -0.64 -1.69 5.37
N CYS A 91 -1.87 -1.35 5.76
CA CYS A 91 -2.45 -0.03 5.57
C CYS A 91 -2.89 0.53 6.93
N PRO A 92 -2.01 1.24 7.66
CA PRO A 92 -2.27 1.75 9.00
C PRO A 92 -2.96 3.13 8.95
N CYS A 93 -4.08 3.24 8.25
CA CYS A 93 -4.74 4.52 8.03
C CYS A 93 -5.46 5.02 9.28
N LEU A 94 -5.21 6.28 9.66
CA LEU A 94 -6.00 6.97 10.69
C LEU A 94 -7.32 7.50 10.12
N GLY A 95 -7.33 7.96 8.87
CA GLY A 95 -8.49 8.56 8.22
C GLY A 95 -8.87 9.94 8.75
N TYR A 96 -9.96 10.47 8.24
CA TYR A 96 -10.53 11.72 8.74
C TYR A 96 -11.36 11.48 10.01
N GLN A 97 -11.45 12.48 10.89
CA GLN A 97 -12.21 12.39 12.13
C GLN A 97 -13.65 11.88 11.91
N ARG A 98 -14.32 12.30 10.84
CA ARG A 98 -15.67 11.83 10.48
C ARG A 98 -15.77 10.34 10.16
N GLN A 99 -14.63 9.68 9.93
CA GLN A 99 -14.54 8.25 9.60
C GLN A 99 -14.18 7.41 10.83
N TRP A 100 -13.87 8.05 11.95
CA TRP A 100 -13.49 7.36 13.17
C TRP A 100 -14.68 6.62 13.77
N ARG A 101 -14.36 5.53 14.45
CA ARG A 101 -15.35 4.71 15.18
C ARG A 101 -15.63 5.24 16.58
N THR A 102 -14.73 6.08 17.12
CA THR A 102 -14.82 6.68 18.44
C THR A 102 -14.57 8.18 18.35
N ASP A 103 -14.96 8.92 19.40
CA ASP A 103 -14.66 10.35 19.51
C ASP A 103 -13.30 10.61 20.18
N ASN A 104 -12.58 9.55 20.54
CA ASN A 104 -11.32 9.63 21.26
C ASN A 104 -10.13 9.45 20.33
N ILE A 105 -9.36 10.51 20.11
CA ILE A 105 -8.20 10.48 19.21
C ILE A 105 -7.13 9.48 19.66
N SER A 106 -6.90 9.33 20.97
CA SER A 106 -5.90 8.38 21.48
C SER A 106 -6.29 6.94 21.16
N GLN A 107 -7.57 6.60 21.26
CA GLN A 107 -8.07 5.28 20.87
C GLN A 107 -7.92 5.06 19.36
N GLU A 108 -8.25 6.06 18.54
CA GLU A 108 -8.12 5.94 17.10
C GLU A 108 -6.65 5.81 16.65
N ILE A 109 -5.73 6.55 17.26
CA ILE A 109 -4.29 6.41 17.02
C ILE A 109 -3.83 5.01 17.41
N ASN A 110 -4.21 4.51 18.58
CA ASN A 110 -3.83 3.16 19.02
C ASN A 110 -4.37 2.07 18.09
N HIS A 111 -5.57 2.24 17.53
CA HIS A 111 -6.14 1.32 16.56
C HIS A 111 -5.44 1.39 15.19
N ALA A 112 -4.91 2.55 14.82
CA ALA A 112 -4.19 2.72 13.57
C ALA A 112 -2.72 2.32 13.67
N LEU A 113 -2.14 2.34 14.87
CA LEU A 113 -0.74 2.00 15.10
C LEU A 113 -0.48 0.53 14.78
N MET A 114 0.56 0.29 14.01
CA MET A 114 1.03 -1.04 13.68
C MET A 114 2.53 -1.12 13.98
N ASP A 115 2.92 -2.09 14.76
CA ASP A 115 4.33 -2.38 15.08
C ASP A 115 4.74 -3.73 14.50
N PHE A 116 6.00 -3.85 14.12
CA PHE A 116 6.56 -5.08 13.57
C PHE A 116 8.07 -5.10 13.74
N THR A 117 8.64 -6.28 13.63
CA THR A 117 10.10 -6.49 13.66
C THR A 117 10.56 -7.05 12.32
N ILE A 118 11.65 -6.53 11.80
CA ILE A 118 12.26 -6.97 10.54
C ILE A 118 13.55 -7.78 10.79
#